data_772976eab9fb627577108c35e3308e3c
#
_entry.id   772976eab9fb627577108c35e3308e3c
#
_cell.length_a   1.000
_cell.length_b   1.000
_cell.length_c   1.000
_cell.angle_alpha   90.00
_cell.angle_beta   90.00
_cell.angle_gamma   90.00
#
_symmetry.space_group_name_H-M   'P 1'
#
loop_
_entity.id
_entity.type
_entity.pdbx_description
1 polymer ?
#
loop_
_entity_poly.entity_id
_entity_poly.type
_entity_poly.pdbx_seq_one_letter_code
_entity_poly.pdbx_strand_id
1 'polypeptide(L)'
;MHEITIIGLGAGDLNQLPLGIYKKLKNAIHLYVRTEQHPVLQELQTEGVTWTSFDAIYEKNDQFENVYKEIVENLLKLSAVNPIIYAVPGHPLVAEQTVQLLVQAEKQGKATITIEGGQSFLDPIFGALRIDPIEGFQLLDGTSFKRDDIQMNSHVLIGQVYDSFSASDVKLTLMEKYPDDFEVTI
;
A
#
# COMPACT_ATOMS: atom_id res chain seq x y z
N MET A 1 -18.31 -5.58 18.59
CA MET A 1 -17.00 -4.90 18.58
C MET A 1 -16.59 -4.83 17.11
N HIS A 2 -16.20 -3.66 16.63
CA HIS A 2 -15.81 -3.48 15.22
C HIS A 2 -14.40 -4.02 15.04
N GLU A 3 -14.24 -5.20 14.49
CA GLU A 3 -12.93 -5.86 14.31
C GLU A 3 -12.57 -5.91 12.83
N ILE A 4 -11.45 -5.29 12.47
CA ILE A 4 -10.92 -5.25 11.12
C ILE A 4 -9.49 -5.79 11.13
N THR A 5 -9.28 -6.91 10.46
CA THR A 5 -7.93 -7.42 10.19
C THR A 5 -7.47 -6.90 8.84
N ILE A 6 -6.40 -6.13 8.82
CA ILE A 6 -5.81 -5.58 7.60
C ILE A 6 -4.65 -6.46 7.17
N ILE A 7 -4.66 -6.88 5.91
CA ILE A 7 -3.67 -7.81 5.34
C ILE A 7 -3.01 -7.19 4.11
N GLY A 8 -1.69 -7.30 4.04
CA GLY A 8 -0.92 -6.96 2.84
C GLY A 8 -0.87 -8.12 1.86
N LEU A 9 -1.22 -7.84 0.59
CA LEU A 9 -1.13 -8.80 -0.51
C LEU A 9 0.29 -8.96 -1.07
N GLY A 10 1.24 -8.16 -0.59
CA GLY A 10 2.61 -8.15 -1.11
C GLY A 10 2.77 -7.37 -2.42
N ALA A 11 3.97 -7.41 -2.98
CA ALA A 11 4.34 -6.67 -4.18
C ALA A 11 4.43 -7.55 -5.44
N GLY A 12 4.20 -8.85 -5.32
CA GLY A 12 4.32 -9.81 -6.40
C GLY A 12 3.13 -10.76 -6.53
N ASP A 13 3.42 -11.97 -6.94
CA ASP A 13 2.47 -13.05 -7.12
C ASP A 13 2.27 -13.90 -5.84
N LEU A 14 1.51 -14.98 -5.98
CA LEU A 14 1.19 -15.88 -4.86
C LEU A 14 2.42 -16.56 -4.25
N ASN A 15 3.51 -16.77 -5.03
CA ASN A 15 4.73 -17.38 -4.53
C ASN A 15 5.46 -16.51 -3.50
N GLN A 16 5.21 -15.20 -3.53
CA GLN A 16 5.79 -14.23 -2.60
C GLN A 16 4.88 -13.94 -1.38
N LEU A 17 3.68 -14.53 -1.37
CA LEU A 17 2.74 -14.30 -0.27
C LEU A 17 3.13 -15.16 0.96
N PRO A 18 3.28 -14.56 2.16
CA PRO A 18 3.52 -15.34 3.37
C PRO A 18 2.44 -16.40 3.59
N LEU A 19 2.86 -17.62 3.92
CA LEU A 19 1.93 -18.75 4.09
C LEU A 19 0.81 -18.49 5.09
N GLY A 20 1.10 -17.73 6.16
CA GLY A 20 0.10 -17.33 7.15
C GLY A 20 -1.00 -16.46 6.55
N ILE A 21 -0.61 -15.49 5.71
CA ILE A 21 -1.52 -14.62 4.98
C ILE A 21 -2.37 -15.42 3.98
N TYR A 22 -1.72 -16.27 3.19
CA TYR A 22 -2.42 -17.17 2.25
C TYR A 22 -3.53 -17.97 2.96
N LYS A 23 -3.20 -18.64 4.08
CA LYS A 23 -4.18 -19.41 4.83
C LYS A 23 -5.34 -18.58 5.35
N LYS A 24 -5.10 -17.34 5.76
CA LYS A 24 -6.17 -16.42 6.21
C LYS A 24 -7.07 -16.01 5.07
N LEU A 25 -6.51 -15.65 3.91
CA LEU A 25 -7.28 -15.30 2.72
C LEU A 25 -8.13 -16.48 2.23
N LYS A 26 -7.59 -17.70 2.23
CA LYS A 26 -8.32 -18.93 1.85
C LYS A 26 -9.51 -19.23 2.75
N ASN A 27 -9.45 -18.88 4.02
CA ASN A 27 -10.50 -19.15 5.01
C ASN A 27 -11.36 -17.92 5.34
N ALA A 28 -11.16 -16.81 4.65
CA ALA A 28 -11.90 -15.58 4.89
C ALA A 28 -13.36 -15.73 4.46
N ILE A 29 -14.29 -15.39 5.36
CA ILE A 29 -15.74 -15.36 5.08
C ILE A 29 -16.13 -13.96 4.58
N HIS A 30 -15.60 -12.91 5.22
CA HIS A 30 -15.87 -11.51 4.92
C HIS A 30 -14.59 -10.83 4.46
N LEU A 31 -14.21 -11.06 3.20
CA LEU A 31 -13.02 -10.50 2.57
C LEU A 31 -13.39 -9.31 1.70
N TYR A 32 -12.75 -8.18 1.99
CA TYR A 32 -12.84 -6.95 1.22
C TYR A 32 -11.47 -6.60 0.68
N VAL A 33 -11.37 -6.16 -0.57
CA VAL A 33 -10.11 -5.78 -1.18
C VAL A 33 -10.18 -4.32 -1.64
N ARG A 34 -9.07 -3.60 -1.47
CA ARG A 34 -8.97 -2.22 -1.93
C ARG A 34 -9.18 -2.12 -3.44
N THR A 35 -8.54 -3.02 -4.17
CA THR A 35 -8.70 -3.21 -5.62
C THR A 35 -8.54 -4.68 -5.94
N GLU A 36 -9.22 -5.16 -6.96
CA GLU A 36 -9.05 -6.53 -7.46
C GLU A 36 -7.91 -6.66 -8.48
N GLN A 37 -7.31 -5.55 -8.88
CA GLN A 37 -6.19 -5.53 -9.81
C GLN A 37 -4.88 -5.88 -9.10
N HIS A 38 -4.75 -7.15 -8.69
CA HIS A 38 -3.54 -7.66 -8.04
C HIS A 38 -3.27 -9.11 -8.46
N PRO A 39 -2.01 -9.50 -8.80
CA PRO A 39 -1.68 -10.85 -9.25
C PRO A 39 -2.13 -11.94 -8.28
N VAL A 40 -1.89 -11.77 -6.98
CA VAL A 40 -2.31 -12.71 -5.92
C VAL A 40 -3.82 -12.99 -5.97
N LEU A 41 -4.65 -11.98 -6.22
CA LEU A 41 -6.10 -12.15 -6.25
C LEU A 41 -6.55 -12.95 -7.48
N GLN A 42 -5.90 -12.74 -8.63
CA GLN A 42 -6.18 -13.52 -9.84
C GLN A 42 -5.94 -15.03 -9.58
N GLU A 43 -4.86 -15.38 -8.92
CA GLU A 43 -4.55 -16.77 -8.56
C GLU A 43 -5.52 -17.30 -7.51
N LEU A 44 -5.80 -16.58 -6.44
CA LEU A 44 -6.76 -16.97 -5.40
C LEU A 44 -8.18 -17.16 -5.94
N GLN A 45 -8.58 -16.40 -6.96
CA GLN A 45 -9.86 -16.58 -7.64
C GLN A 45 -9.98 -17.97 -8.28
N THR A 46 -8.90 -18.44 -8.91
CA THR A 46 -8.88 -19.80 -9.49
C THR A 46 -9.01 -20.90 -8.43
N GLU A 47 -8.64 -20.59 -7.20
CA GLU A 47 -8.77 -21.47 -6.04
C GLU A 47 -10.10 -21.32 -5.29
N GLY A 48 -11.04 -20.55 -5.83
CA GLY A 48 -12.38 -20.39 -5.29
C GLY A 48 -12.52 -19.39 -4.15
N VAL A 49 -11.52 -18.53 -3.90
CA VAL A 49 -11.65 -17.43 -2.94
C VAL A 49 -12.51 -16.32 -3.54
N THR A 50 -13.41 -15.78 -2.74
CA THR A 50 -14.30 -14.70 -3.15
C THR A 50 -14.12 -13.48 -2.25
N TRP A 51 -14.34 -12.29 -2.81
CA TRP A 51 -14.20 -11.02 -2.10
C TRP A 51 -15.18 -9.98 -2.65
N THR A 52 -15.27 -8.86 -1.93
CA THR A 52 -15.90 -7.63 -2.43
C THR A 52 -14.81 -6.59 -2.65
N SER A 53 -14.76 -6.01 -3.86
CA SER A 53 -13.82 -4.95 -4.23
C SER A 53 -14.40 -3.57 -3.95
N PHE A 54 -13.52 -2.60 -3.67
CA PHE A 54 -13.87 -1.19 -3.59
C PHE A 54 -13.58 -0.40 -4.88
N ASP A 55 -13.25 -1.07 -5.99
CA ASP A 55 -12.95 -0.41 -7.26
C ASP A 55 -14.09 0.52 -7.74
N ALA A 56 -15.35 0.14 -7.51
CA ALA A 56 -16.50 0.97 -7.84
C ALA A 56 -16.54 2.33 -7.11
N ILE A 57 -15.86 2.49 -5.99
CA ILE A 57 -15.74 3.79 -5.29
C ILE A 57 -14.76 4.70 -6.03
N TYR A 58 -13.70 4.13 -6.61
CA TYR A 58 -12.75 4.88 -7.44
C TYR A 58 -13.41 5.44 -8.70
N GLU A 59 -14.32 4.67 -9.32
CA GLU A 59 -15.04 5.09 -10.51
C GLU A 59 -16.02 6.27 -10.29
N LYS A 60 -16.47 6.44 -9.05
CA LYS A 60 -17.47 7.47 -8.68
C LYS A 60 -16.87 8.79 -8.24
N ASN A 61 -15.62 8.79 -7.83
CA ASN A 61 -15.00 9.93 -7.17
C ASN A 61 -13.79 10.43 -7.94
N ASP A 62 -13.77 11.68 -8.29
CA ASP A 62 -12.64 12.33 -8.99
C ASP A 62 -11.45 12.65 -8.06
N GLN A 63 -11.66 12.59 -6.73
CA GLN A 63 -10.65 12.95 -5.74
C GLN A 63 -10.34 11.77 -4.83
N PHE A 64 -9.09 11.35 -4.80
CA PHE A 64 -8.61 10.23 -4.00
C PHE A 64 -8.92 10.35 -2.50
N GLU A 65 -8.88 11.55 -1.93
CA GLU A 65 -9.21 11.76 -0.53
C GLU A 65 -10.66 11.34 -0.19
N ASN A 66 -11.61 11.60 -1.09
CA ASN A 66 -13.00 11.21 -0.91
C ASN A 66 -13.16 9.69 -1.05
N VAL A 67 -12.45 9.08 -2.01
CA VAL A 67 -12.38 7.62 -2.18
C VAL A 67 -11.95 6.96 -0.88
N TYR A 68 -10.83 7.38 -0.31
CA TYR A 68 -10.28 6.76 0.90
C TYR A 68 -11.22 6.91 2.11
N LYS A 69 -11.84 8.07 2.27
CA LYS A 69 -12.84 8.30 3.33
C LYS A 69 -14.06 7.39 3.17
N GLU A 70 -14.60 7.28 1.95
CA GLU A 70 -15.76 6.44 1.66
C GLU A 70 -15.45 4.96 1.90
N ILE A 71 -14.28 4.46 1.49
CA ILE A 71 -13.83 3.10 1.78
C ILE A 71 -13.80 2.84 3.28
N VAL A 72 -13.18 3.74 4.06
CA VAL A 72 -13.07 3.60 5.52
C VAL A 72 -14.45 3.60 6.19
N GLU A 73 -15.34 4.49 5.79
CA GLU A 73 -16.71 4.51 6.30
C GLU A 73 -17.46 3.20 6.02
N ASN A 74 -17.29 2.63 4.82
CA ASN A 74 -17.89 1.34 4.48
C ASN A 74 -17.30 0.22 5.33
N LEU A 75 -15.98 0.16 5.49
CA LEU A 75 -15.31 -0.85 6.33
C LEU A 75 -15.78 -0.78 7.79
N LEU A 76 -15.92 0.41 8.35
CA LEU A 76 -16.44 0.61 9.71
C LEU A 76 -17.90 0.13 9.83
N LYS A 77 -18.76 0.40 8.85
CA LYS A 77 -20.14 -0.10 8.82
C LYS A 77 -20.22 -1.62 8.72
N LEU A 78 -19.40 -2.22 7.85
CA LEU A 78 -19.33 -3.66 7.63
C LEU A 78 -18.82 -4.39 8.88
N SER A 79 -17.78 -3.86 9.52
CA SER A 79 -17.22 -4.44 10.75
C SER A 79 -18.13 -4.34 11.96
N ALA A 80 -19.16 -3.47 11.91
CA ALA A 80 -20.20 -3.41 12.94
C ALA A 80 -21.06 -4.67 13.00
N VAL A 81 -21.16 -5.38 11.88
CA VAL A 81 -21.99 -6.58 11.74
C VAL A 81 -21.18 -7.86 11.97
N ASN A 82 -20.02 -7.96 11.35
CA ASN A 82 -19.13 -9.12 11.45
C ASN A 82 -17.66 -8.67 11.51
N PRO A 83 -16.76 -9.46 12.11
CA PRO A 83 -15.33 -9.30 11.89
C PRO A 83 -15.00 -9.42 10.39
N ILE A 84 -14.17 -8.53 9.88
CA ILE A 84 -13.83 -8.49 8.46
C ILE A 84 -12.33 -8.55 8.22
N ILE A 85 -11.95 -9.03 7.04
CA ILE A 85 -10.60 -8.93 6.52
C ILE A 85 -10.59 -7.88 5.41
N TYR A 86 -9.68 -6.92 5.51
CA TYR A 86 -9.42 -5.92 4.48
C TYR A 86 -8.02 -6.14 3.90
N ALA A 87 -7.95 -6.49 2.62
CA ALA A 87 -6.70 -6.74 1.93
C ALA A 87 -6.31 -5.58 1.01
N VAL A 88 -5.04 -5.18 1.12
CA VAL A 88 -4.46 -4.05 0.37
C VAL A 88 -3.22 -4.51 -0.39
N PRO A 89 -2.88 -3.89 -1.54
CA PRO A 89 -1.61 -4.12 -2.22
C PRO A 89 -0.40 -3.80 -1.32
N GLY A 90 0.69 -4.51 -1.51
CA GLY A 90 1.93 -4.27 -0.78
C GLY A 90 1.83 -4.57 0.72
N HIS A 91 2.47 -3.73 1.51
CA HIS A 91 2.43 -3.77 2.97
C HIS A 91 1.45 -2.73 3.51
N PRO A 92 0.56 -3.05 4.47
CA PRO A 92 -0.50 -2.16 4.94
C PRO A 92 -0.04 -0.79 5.46
N LEU A 93 1.19 -0.72 5.96
CA LEU A 93 1.76 0.53 6.52
C LEU A 93 2.69 1.28 5.55
N VAL A 94 2.80 0.83 4.30
CA VAL A 94 3.65 1.48 3.30
C VAL A 94 2.80 2.12 2.23
N ALA A 95 2.71 3.45 2.25
CA ALA A 95 1.98 4.28 1.28
C ALA A 95 0.49 3.89 1.11
N GLU A 96 -0.20 3.48 2.18
CA GLU A 96 -1.60 3.05 2.15
C GLU A 96 -2.48 3.95 3.03
N GLN A 97 -3.10 4.94 2.40
CA GLN A 97 -3.85 6.00 3.09
C GLN A 97 -5.11 5.47 3.80
N THR A 98 -5.81 4.48 3.24
CA THR A 98 -7.00 3.90 3.89
C THR A 98 -6.64 3.27 5.22
N VAL A 99 -5.47 2.64 5.31
CA VAL A 99 -4.97 2.04 6.55
C VAL A 99 -4.64 3.11 7.60
N GLN A 100 -4.02 4.22 7.18
CA GLN A 100 -3.75 5.33 8.10
C GLN A 100 -5.05 5.90 8.69
N LEU A 101 -6.10 6.04 7.89
CA LEU A 101 -7.41 6.49 8.35
C LEU A 101 -8.07 5.48 9.30
N LEU A 102 -7.93 4.17 9.06
CA LEU A 102 -8.43 3.13 9.97
C LEU A 102 -7.68 3.15 11.32
N VAL A 103 -6.36 3.33 11.31
CA VAL A 103 -5.56 3.50 12.53
C VAL A 103 -6.01 4.75 13.32
N GLN A 104 -6.37 5.83 12.63
CA GLN A 104 -6.95 7.01 13.28
C GLN A 104 -8.34 6.71 13.88
N ALA A 105 -9.17 5.93 13.19
CA ALA A 105 -10.48 5.51 13.69
C ALA A 105 -10.34 4.63 14.95
N GLU A 106 -9.33 3.75 15.00
CA GLU A 106 -9.01 2.98 16.21
C GLU A 106 -8.64 3.87 17.38
N LYS A 107 -7.76 4.86 17.19
CA LYS A 107 -7.41 5.85 18.23
C LYS A 107 -8.63 6.62 18.76
N GLN A 108 -9.68 6.74 17.96
CA GLN A 108 -10.96 7.34 18.32
C GLN A 108 -11.96 6.34 18.94
N GLY A 109 -11.54 5.09 19.15
CA GLY A 109 -12.38 4.04 19.72
C GLY A 109 -13.48 3.53 18.81
N LYS A 110 -13.39 3.77 17.48
CA LYS A 110 -14.42 3.38 16.50
C LYS A 110 -14.28 1.94 16.02
N ALA A 111 -13.10 1.34 16.11
CA ALA A 111 -12.81 -0.02 15.70
C ALA A 111 -11.61 -0.59 16.45
N THR A 112 -11.44 -1.89 16.41
CA THR A 112 -10.20 -2.59 16.77
C THR A 112 -9.51 -3.03 15.49
N ILE A 113 -8.25 -2.64 15.29
CA ILE A 113 -7.50 -2.89 14.08
C ILE A 113 -6.36 -3.86 14.37
N THR A 114 -6.32 -4.96 13.63
CA THR A 114 -5.17 -5.87 13.61
C THR A 114 -4.49 -5.72 12.25
N ILE A 115 -3.19 -5.40 12.24
CA ILE A 115 -2.41 -5.27 11.00
C ILE A 115 -1.52 -6.48 10.86
N GLU A 116 -1.68 -7.21 9.75
CA GLU A 116 -0.82 -8.31 9.37
C GLU A 116 -0.06 -7.93 8.11
N GLY A 117 1.26 -7.91 8.22
CA GLY A 117 2.13 -7.47 7.14
C GLY A 117 2.08 -8.38 5.92
N GLY A 118 2.49 -7.83 4.81
CA GLY A 118 2.90 -8.50 3.58
C GLY A 118 4.28 -7.97 3.20
N GLN A 119 4.88 -8.48 2.13
CA GLN A 119 6.07 -7.86 1.56
C GLN A 119 5.71 -6.49 0.97
N SER A 120 6.53 -5.49 1.23
CA SER A 120 6.42 -4.21 0.54
C SER A 120 7.16 -4.26 -0.79
N PHE A 121 6.95 -3.26 -1.65
CA PHE A 121 7.77 -3.09 -2.85
C PHE A 121 9.26 -2.84 -2.55
N LEU A 122 9.60 -2.50 -1.32
CA LEU A 122 10.99 -2.29 -0.89
C LEU A 122 11.81 -3.58 -0.95
N ASP A 123 11.22 -4.72 -0.55
CA ASP A 123 11.92 -6.02 -0.58
C ASP A 123 12.44 -6.39 -1.98
N PRO A 124 11.61 -6.39 -3.05
CA PRO A 124 12.10 -6.64 -4.39
C PRO A 124 13.06 -5.56 -4.93
N ILE A 125 12.90 -4.28 -4.52
CA ILE A 125 13.85 -3.22 -4.91
C ILE A 125 15.23 -3.49 -4.33
N PHE A 126 15.34 -3.78 -3.03
CA PHE A 126 16.63 -4.10 -2.43
C PHE A 126 17.31 -5.29 -3.12
N GLY A 127 16.55 -6.33 -3.44
CA GLY A 127 17.06 -7.49 -4.18
C GLY A 127 17.52 -7.15 -5.60
N ALA A 128 16.73 -6.39 -6.34
CA ALA A 128 17.02 -6.02 -7.72
C ALA A 128 18.26 -5.09 -7.84
N LEU A 129 18.36 -4.13 -6.93
CA LEU A 129 19.46 -3.15 -6.90
C LEU A 129 20.67 -3.63 -6.09
N ARG A 130 20.55 -4.77 -5.39
CA ARG A 130 21.59 -5.30 -4.49
C ARG A 130 22.01 -4.30 -3.41
N ILE A 131 21.06 -3.59 -2.86
CA ILE A 131 21.25 -2.63 -1.77
C ILE A 131 21.02 -3.35 -0.44
N ASP A 132 21.96 -3.22 0.49
CA ASP A 132 21.75 -3.63 1.88
C ASP A 132 21.11 -2.46 2.65
N PRO A 133 19.84 -2.56 3.09
CA PRO A 133 19.16 -1.47 3.77
C PRO A 133 19.79 -1.07 5.10
N ILE A 134 20.70 -1.88 5.68
CA ILE A 134 21.46 -1.52 6.89
C ILE A 134 22.42 -0.35 6.66
N GLU A 135 22.85 -0.12 5.42
CA GLU A 135 23.68 1.03 5.05
C GLU A 135 22.91 2.36 5.10
N GLY A 136 21.62 2.29 5.30
CA GLY A 136 20.72 3.43 5.39
C GLY A 136 20.06 3.75 4.05
N PHE A 137 18.75 3.95 4.11
CA PHE A 137 17.97 4.44 2.98
C PHE A 137 16.89 5.40 3.45
N GLN A 138 16.39 6.18 2.52
CA GLN A 138 15.33 7.13 2.70
C GLN A 138 14.21 6.80 1.72
N LEU A 139 12.97 6.71 2.22
CA LEU A 139 11.77 6.57 1.38
C LEU A 139 11.03 7.89 1.36
N LEU A 140 10.85 8.45 0.18
CA LEU A 140 10.16 9.71 -0.05
C LEU A 140 8.90 9.50 -0.89
N ASP A 141 7.90 10.34 -0.64
CA ASP A 141 6.68 10.42 -1.44
C ASP A 141 6.90 11.39 -2.60
N GLY A 142 6.91 10.87 -3.83
CA GLY A 142 7.13 11.64 -5.05
C GLY A 142 6.12 12.76 -5.28
N THR A 143 4.96 12.71 -4.63
CA THR A 143 3.91 13.73 -4.77
C THR A 143 4.07 14.92 -3.83
N SER A 144 4.98 14.85 -2.85
CA SER A 144 5.03 15.87 -1.78
C SER A 144 6.42 16.20 -1.24
N PHE A 145 7.46 15.41 -1.57
CA PHE A 145 8.80 15.68 -1.05
C PHE A 145 9.40 16.97 -1.61
N LYS A 146 10.32 17.55 -0.85
CA LYS A 146 11.02 18.78 -1.20
C LYS A 146 12.52 18.55 -1.22
N ARG A 147 13.26 19.48 -1.85
CA ARG A 147 14.72 19.48 -1.88
C ARG A 147 15.37 19.19 -0.51
N ASP A 148 14.85 19.82 0.54
CA ASP A 148 15.46 19.76 1.87
C ASP A 148 15.20 18.40 2.57
N ASP A 149 14.24 17.61 2.10
CA ASP A 149 13.99 16.26 2.61
C ASP A 149 15.07 15.26 2.14
N ILE A 150 15.81 15.57 1.07
CA ILE A 150 16.79 14.66 0.47
C ILE A 150 18.06 14.58 1.32
N GLN A 151 18.42 13.39 1.76
CA GLN A 151 19.69 13.09 2.45
C GLN A 151 20.68 12.45 1.47
N MET A 152 21.71 13.20 1.09
CA MET A 152 22.68 12.78 0.04
C MET A 152 23.62 11.64 0.45
N ASN A 153 23.65 11.27 1.71
CA ASN A 153 24.54 10.23 2.26
C ASN A 153 23.83 8.88 2.47
N SER A 154 22.64 8.71 1.91
CA SER A 154 21.87 7.47 1.96
C SER A 154 21.25 7.17 0.59
N HIS A 155 20.86 5.93 0.36
CA HIS A 155 20.02 5.60 -0.80
C HIS A 155 18.68 6.32 -0.71
N VAL A 156 18.24 6.95 -1.80
CA VAL A 156 16.96 7.65 -1.86
C VAL A 156 16.03 6.85 -2.76
N LEU A 157 14.96 6.33 -2.16
CA LEU A 157 13.87 5.65 -2.86
C LEU A 157 12.67 6.59 -2.92
N ILE A 158 12.15 6.84 -4.12
CA ILE A 158 11.02 7.72 -4.32
C ILE A 158 9.86 6.91 -4.86
N GLY A 159 8.83 6.76 -4.06
CA GLY A 159 7.58 6.10 -4.44
C GLY A 159 6.52 7.08 -4.94
N GLN A 160 5.35 6.57 -5.31
CA GLN A 160 4.17 7.36 -5.73
C GLN A 160 4.40 8.17 -7.02
N VAL A 161 5.26 7.69 -7.91
CA VAL A 161 5.54 8.32 -9.21
C VAL A 161 4.67 7.63 -10.27
N TYR A 162 3.41 8.04 -10.39
CA TYR A 162 2.39 7.31 -11.17
C TYR A 162 2.37 7.65 -12.66
N ASP A 163 2.84 8.83 -13.02
CA ASP A 163 2.74 9.36 -14.37
C ASP A 163 3.93 10.26 -14.73
N SER A 164 3.97 10.67 -15.98
CA SER A 164 5.04 11.53 -16.51
C SER A 164 5.09 12.92 -15.86
N PHE A 165 3.97 13.41 -15.33
CA PHE A 165 3.93 14.70 -14.67
C PHE A 165 4.59 14.62 -13.30
N SER A 166 4.20 13.64 -12.47
CA SER A 166 4.85 13.35 -11.19
C SER A 166 6.34 13.03 -11.36
N ALA A 167 6.70 12.27 -12.41
CA ALA A 167 8.10 11.97 -12.71
C ALA A 167 8.90 13.24 -13.07
N SER A 168 8.28 14.20 -13.78
CA SER A 168 8.90 15.47 -14.11
C SER A 168 9.16 16.33 -12.87
N ASP A 169 8.20 16.40 -11.95
CA ASP A 169 8.34 17.14 -10.70
C ASP A 169 9.42 16.52 -9.80
N VAL A 170 9.45 15.19 -9.70
CA VAL A 170 10.52 14.46 -8.99
C VAL A 170 11.88 14.79 -9.60
N LYS A 171 12.03 14.74 -10.92
CA LYS A 171 13.28 15.08 -11.62
C LYS A 171 13.71 16.51 -11.29
N LEU A 172 12.82 17.49 -11.42
CA LEU A 172 13.15 18.88 -11.17
C LEU A 172 13.59 19.11 -9.72
N THR A 173 12.91 18.49 -8.76
CA THR A 173 13.28 18.56 -7.34
C THR A 173 14.65 17.92 -7.06
N LEU A 174 14.98 16.79 -7.72
CA LEU A 174 16.27 16.15 -7.61
C LEU A 174 17.39 17.03 -8.19
N MET A 175 17.17 17.69 -9.32
CA MET A 175 18.13 18.59 -9.98
C MET A 175 18.48 19.83 -9.14
N GLU A 176 17.68 20.19 -8.15
CA GLU A 176 18.04 21.24 -7.19
C GLU A 176 19.15 20.81 -6.23
N LYS A 177 19.49 19.52 -6.15
CA LYS A 177 20.45 18.96 -5.19
C LYS A 177 21.55 18.10 -5.82
N TYR A 178 21.24 17.43 -6.93
CA TYR A 178 22.15 16.59 -7.67
C TYR A 178 22.55 17.23 -9.01
N PRO A 179 23.71 16.91 -9.56
CA PRO A 179 24.09 17.31 -10.93
C PRO A 179 23.09 16.80 -11.97
N ASP A 180 22.98 17.52 -13.11
CA ASP A 180 22.03 17.18 -14.18
C ASP A 180 22.28 15.83 -14.83
N ASP A 181 23.52 15.32 -14.73
CA ASP A 181 23.98 14.03 -15.25
C ASP A 181 24.02 12.92 -14.19
N PHE A 182 23.43 13.17 -13.01
CA PHE A 182 23.35 12.15 -11.96
C PHE A 182 22.47 10.98 -12.41
N GLU A 183 23.04 9.78 -12.36
CA GLU A 183 22.33 8.56 -12.78
C GLU A 183 21.28 8.13 -11.73
N VAL A 184 20.08 7.83 -12.21
CA VAL A 184 18.98 7.27 -11.41
C VAL A 184 18.47 5.97 -12.04
N THR A 185 17.97 5.06 -11.21
CA THR A 185 17.29 3.85 -11.66
C THR A 185 15.77 4.07 -11.62
N ILE A 186 15.07 3.71 -12.70
CA ILE A 186 13.61 3.80 -12.84
C ILE A 186 13.02 2.42 -13.03
#